data_e0cb563c622bdd8ca97c4ab0d2f0ca05
#
_entry.id   e0cb563c622bdd8ca97c4ab0d2f0ca05
#
_cell.length_a   1.000
_cell.length_b   1.000
_cell.length_c   1.000
_cell.angle_alpha   90.00
_cell.angle_beta   90.00
_cell.angle_gamma   90.00
#
_symmetry.space_group_name_H-M   'P 1'
#
loop_
_entity.id
_entity.type
_entity.pdbx_description
1 polymer ?
#
loop_
_entity_poly.entity_id
_entity_poly.type
_entity_poly.pdbx_seq_one_letter_code
_entity_poly.pdbx_strand_id
1 'polypeptide(L)'
;MDDKNKNAIEVYDLIAEDYAKTFDPIESDDDLIFPNIFLSHLKIGSKIVDLGCGTGFSAGYFVKNGMNAIGVDLSKSMIAIAERNYPSIHFFVEDVRQFSLNSNVDAVWAGYSLFHFEQEHFEATLDKIKTYLKPGGVLGLVMQEGSGEIERDTQFLASKRIYIHLYTETDLNKILERHGFEVIEKKIKKAESFEFPYSKILLIAKLKNIS
;
A
#
# COMPACT_ATOMS: atom_id res chain seq x y z
N MET A 1 -11.38 14.99 -5.11
CA MET A 1 -11.50 13.63 -4.55
C MET A 1 -12.81 13.09 -5.05
N ASP A 2 -12.82 11.95 -5.72
CA ASP A 2 -14.09 11.31 -6.08
C ASP A 2 -14.83 10.80 -4.84
N ASP A 3 -16.13 10.58 -4.97
CA ASP A 3 -16.97 10.17 -3.85
C ASP A 3 -16.60 8.76 -3.31
N LYS A 4 -16.06 7.86 -4.18
CA LYS A 4 -15.69 6.49 -3.80
C LYS A 4 -14.53 6.46 -2.82
N ASN A 5 -13.48 7.24 -3.10
CA ASN A 5 -12.31 7.31 -2.24
C ASN A 5 -12.61 8.05 -0.92
N LYS A 6 -13.45 9.09 -0.97
CA LYS A 6 -13.90 9.80 0.24
C LYS A 6 -14.60 8.86 1.22
N ASN A 7 -15.47 7.98 0.73
CA ASN A 7 -16.15 6.99 1.56
C ASN A 7 -15.16 6.03 2.24
N ALA A 8 -14.13 5.57 1.53
CA ALA A 8 -13.12 4.71 2.12
C ALA A 8 -12.39 5.40 3.29
N ILE A 9 -11.97 6.66 3.10
CA ILE A 9 -11.29 7.44 4.14
C ILE A 9 -12.19 7.65 5.37
N GLU A 10 -13.44 8.03 5.18
CA GLU A 10 -14.40 8.19 6.28
C GLU A 10 -14.61 6.88 7.07
N VAL A 11 -14.63 5.75 6.36
CA VAL A 11 -14.73 4.44 7.00
C VAL A 11 -13.47 4.15 7.82
N TYR A 12 -12.28 4.31 7.24
CA TYR A 12 -11.02 4.06 7.93
C TYR A 12 -10.82 4.98 9.13
N ASP A 13 -11.26 6.25 9.05
CA ASP A 13 -11.26 7.16 10.21
C ASP A 13 -12.13 6.64 11.37
N LEU A 14 -13.28 6.03 11.06
CA LEU A 14 -14.20 5.51 12.07
C LEU A 14 -13.73 4.20 12.70
N ILE A 15 -13.08 3.34 11.93
CA ILE A 15 -12.70 1.97 12.37
C ILE A 15 -11.25 1.85 12.82
N ALA A 16 -10.47 2.91 12.82
CA ALA A 16 -9.01 2.89 12.97
C ALA A 16 -8.52 2.08 14.17
N GLU A 17 -9.12 2.27 15.37
CA GLU A 17 -8.74 1.54 16.58
C GLU A 17 -9.08 0.04 16.49
N ASP A 18 -10.22 -0.32 15.92
CA ASP A 18 -10.60 -1.73 15.77
C ASP A 18 -9.82 -2.41 14.65
N TYR A 19 -9.49 -1.66 13.60
CA TYR A 19 -8.58 -2.10 12.55
C TYR A 19 -7.20 -2.43 13.12
N ALA A 20 -6.60 -1.51 13.89
CA ALA A 20 -5.31 -1.72 14.53
C ALA A 20 -5.29 -2.96 15.42
N LYS A 21 -6.30 -3.16 16.27
CA LYS A 21 -6.41 -4.34 17.13
C LYS A 21 -6.49 -5.65 16.37
N THR A 22 -7.08 -5.63 15.16
CA THR A 22 -7.34 -6.84 14.38
C THR A 22 -6.18 -7.19 13.46
N PHE A 23 -5.55 -6.18 12.82
CA PHE A 23 -4.59 -6.40 11.74
C PHE A 23 -3.14 -6.09 12.08
N ASP A 24 -2.86 -5.32 13.15
CA ASP A 24 -1.47 -5.04 13.53
C ASP A 24 -0.77 -6.19 14.30
N PRO A 25 -1.48 -7.08 15.05
CA PRO A 25 -0.84 -8.22 15.67
C PRO A 25 -0.27 -9.18 14.62
N ILE A 26 1.01 -9.58 14.81
CA ILE A 26 1.64 -10.63 14.01
C ILE A 26 1.33 -11.95 14.70
N GLU A 27 0.49 -12.78 14.08
CA GLU A 27 0.10 -14.08 14.60
C GLU A 27 0.95 -15.22 14.01
N SER A 28 1.49 -15.00 12.80
CA SER A 28 2.29 -15.99 12.09
C SER A 28 3.33 -15.38 11.14
N ASP A 29 4.28 -16.19 10.68
CA ASP A 29 5.25 -15.78 9.64
C ASP A 29 4.55 -15.44 8.31
N ASP A 30 3.36 -15.98 8.08
CA ASP A 30 2.58 -15.71 6.88
C ASP A 30 2.10 -14.25 6.79
N ASP A 31 1.94 -13.57 7.93
CA ASP A 31 1.55 -12.15 7.98
C ASP A 31 2.67 -11.24 7.44
N LEU A 32 3.90 -11.73 7.55
CA LEU A 32 5.10 -11.01 7.13
C LEU A 32 5.63 -11.43 5.76
N ILE A 33 4.98 -12.39 5.08
CA ILE A 33 5.52 -12.94 3.82
C ILE A 33 5.70 -11.85 2.76
N PHE A 34 4.75 -10.95 2.60
CA PHE A 34 4.82 -9.88 1.60
C PHE A 34 5.85 -8.80 1.98
N PRO A 35 5.86 -8.25 3.21
CA PRO A 35 6.92 -7.35 3.66
C PRO A 35 8.33 -7.97 3.53
N ASN A 36 8.50 -9.25 3.86
CA ASN A 36 9.79 -9.93 3.77
C ASN A 36 10.28 -10.08 2.32
N ILE A 37 9.38 -10.44 1.39
CA ILE A 37 9.72 -10.48 -0.03
C ILE A 37 10.16 -9.09 -0.52
N PHE A 38 9.43 -8.04 -0.16
CA PHE A 38 9.80 -6.68 -0.54
C PHE A 38 11.18 -6.29 0.01
N LEU A 39 11.43 -6.53 1.30
CA LEU A 39 12.72 -6.22 1.93
C LEU A 39 13.89 -6.98 1.30
N SER A 40 13.67 -8.19 0.78
CA SER A 40 14.74 -8.99 0.15
C SER A 40 15.33 -8.33 -1.10
N HIS A 41 14.62 -7.38 -1.70
CA HIS A 41 15.08 -6.58 -2.85
C HIS A 41 15.80 -5.29 -2.46
N LEU A 42 15.92 -4.99 -1.17
CA LEU A 42 16.47 -3.73 -0.66
C LEU A 42 17.77 -3.94 0.12
N LYS A 43 18.56 -2.88 0.21
CA LYS A 43 19.75 -2.83 1.07
C LYS A 43 19.40 -2.19 2.40
N ILE A 44 20.06 -2.61 3.47
CA ILE A 44 19.98 -1.93 4.78
C ILE A 44 20.23 -0.43 4.60
N GLY A 45 19.41 0.38 5.26
CA GLY A 45 19.44 1.84 5.12
C GLY A 45 18.68 2.40 3.93
N SER A 46 18.05 1.54 3.09
CA SER A 46 17.20 2.03 1.99
C SER A 46 16.09 2.95 2.48
N LYS A 47 15.82 4.02 1.73
CA LYS A 47 14.73 4.96 1.99
C LYS A 47 13.44 4.44 1.37
N ILE A 48 12.40 4.29 2.17
CA ILE A 48 11.10 3.74 1.77
C ILE A 48 10.00 4.78 2.03
N VAL A 49 9.08 4.91 1.09
CA VAL A 49 7.77 5.55 1.30
C VAL A 49 6.71 4.46 1.39
N ASP A 50 5.94 4.45 2.47
CA ASP A 50 4.76 3.59 2.66
C ASP A 50 3.51 4.40 2.30
N LEU A 51 2.90 4.11 1.13
CA LEU A 51 1.73 4.82 0.59
C LEU A 51 0.42 4.14 1.02
N GLY A 52 -0.42 4.90 1.72
CA GLY A 52 -1.58 4.36 2.41
C GLY A 52 -1.13 3.52 3.60
N CYS A 53 -0.29 4.11 4.45
CA CYS A 53 0.41 3.41 5.53
C CYS A 53 -0.50 2.97 6.68
N GLY A 54 -1.76 3.45 6.73
CA GLY A 54 -2.71 3.13 7.79
C GLY A 54 -2.14 3.38 9.17
N THR A 55 -2.19 2.38 10.03
CA THR A 55 -1.67 2.39 11.42
C THR A 55 -0.14 2.39 11.53
N GLY A 56 0.58 2.44 10.40
CA GLY A 56 2.05 2.50 10.34
C GLY A 56 2.74 1.14 10.49
N PHE A 57 1.99 0.04 10.50
CA PHE A 57 2.53 -1.30 10.72
C PHE A 57 3.69 -1.64 9.77
N SER A 58 3.51 -1.47 8.46
CA SER A 58 4.55 -1.76 7.45
C SER A 58 5.76 -0.86 7.62
N ALA A 59 5.56 0.46 7.79
CA ALA A 59 6.65 1.41 8.03
C ALA A 59 7.45 1.04 9.29
N GLY A 60 6.76 0.71 10.40
CA GLY A 60 7.37 0.25 11.64
C GLY A 60 8.19 -1.04 11.44
N TYR A 61 7.64 -2.00 10.72
CA TYR A 61 8.32 -3.24 10.39
C TYR A 61 9.59 -2.99 9.55
N PHE A 62 9.53 -2.12 8.57
CA PHE A 62 10.69 -1.76 7.74
C PHE A 62 11.80 -1.10 8.57
N VAL A 63 11.45 -0.16 9.45
CA VAL A 63 12.42 0.49 10.35
C VAL A 63 13.06 -0.51 11.31
N LYS A 64 12.27 -1.43 11.88
CA LYS A 64 12.78 -2.52 12.73
C LYS A 64 13.80 -3.41 11.99
N ASN A 65 13.66 -3.54 10.66
CA ASN A 65 14.58 -4.29 9.80
C ASN A 65 15.67 -3.41 9.15
N GLY A 66 15.98 -2.24 9.75
CA GLY A 66 17.12 -1.41 9.37
C GLY A 66 16.90 -0.50 8.16
N MET A 67 15.66 -0.26 7.75
CA MET A 67 15.32 0.68 6.68
C MET A 67 15.02 2.08 7.25
N ASN A 68 15.00 3.09 6.38
CA ASN A 68 14.54 4.44 6.68
C ASN A 68 13.16 4.65 6.02
N ALA A 69 12.09 4.45 6.78
CA ALA A 69 10.73 4.57 6.24
C ALA A 69 10.03 5.84 6.71
N ILE A 70 9.17 6.37 5.84
CA ILE A 70 8.14 7.36 6.15
C ILE A 70 6.79 6.82 5.69
N GLY A 71 5.69 7.26 6.32
CA GLY A 71 4.34 6.84 5.94
C GLY A 71 3.48 8.00 5.47
N VAL A 72 2.56 7.72 4.56
CA VAL A 72 1.57 8.68 4.03
C VAL A 72 0.21 8.04 4.03
N ASP A 73 -0.77 8.67 4.65
CA ASP A 73 -2.17 8.25 4.62
C ASP A 73 -3.09 9.47 4.70
N LEU A 74 -4.29 9.38 4.16
CA LEU A 74 -5.24 10.48 4.20
C LEU A 74 -6.13 10.43 5.44
N SER A 75 -6.25 9.28 6.11
CA SER A 75 -6.99 9.10 7.35
C SER A 75 -6.21 9.68 8.54
N LYS A 76 -6.77 10.70 9.17
CA LYS A 76 -6.18 11.32 10.37
C LYS A 76 -6.16 10.37 11.55
N SER A 77 -7.20 9.53 11.68
CA SER A 77 -7.29 8.57 12.77
C SER A 77 -6.24 7.47 12.64
N MET A 78 -5.98 6.99 11.42
CA MET A 78 -4.90 6.03 11.14
C MET A 78 -3.53 6.64 11.48
N ILE A 79 -3.24 7.85 11.00
CA ILE A 79 -1.96 8.53 11.28
C ILE A 79 -1.77 8.77 12.78
N ALA A 80 -2.81 9.15 13.52
CA ALA A 80 -2.70 9.32 14.97
C ALA A 80 -2.29 8.01 15.68
N ILE A 81 -2.76 6.86 15.19
CA ILE A 81 -2.33 5.54 15.70
C ILE A 81 -0.88 5.26 15.29
N ALA A 82 -0.53 5.53 14.03
CA ALA A 82 0.82 5.32 13.51
C ALA A 82 1.87 6.10 14.32
N GLU A 83 1.62 7.39 14.58
CA GLU A 83 2.49 8.25 15.39
C GLU A 83 2.61 7.77 16.83
N ARG A 84 1.51 7.31 17.44
CA ARG A 84 1.49 6.75 18.78
C ARG A 84 2.33 5.47 18.89
N ASN A 85 2.23 4.58 17.90
CA ASN A 85 2.90 3.29 17.89
C ASN A 85 4.37 3.38 17.45
N TYR A 86 4.69 4.33 16.57
CA TYR A 86 6.02 4.47 15.95
C TYR A 86 6.52 5.93 15.99
N PRO A 87 6.76 6.51 17.19
CA PRO A 87 7.04 7.94 17.36
C PRO A 87 8.37 8.42 16.73
N SER A 88 9.21 7.51 16.29
CA SER A 88 10.46 7.83 15.58
C SER A 88 10.32 7.91 14.07
N ILE A 89 9.15 7.59 13.52
CA ILE A 89 8.86 7.59 12.09
C ILE A 89 8.06 8.85 11.74
N HIS A 90 8.37 9.47 10.62
CA HIS A 90 7.58 10.60 10.12
C HIS A 90 6.38 10.09 9.33
N PHE A 91 5.20 10.53 9.73
CA PHE A 91 3.94 10.26 9.04
C PHE A 91 3.32 11.55 8.53
N PHE A 92 2.63 11.47 7.38
CA PHE A 92 1.99 12.60 6.72
C PHE A 92 0.51 12.32 6.49
N VAL A 93 -0.36 13.25 6.90
CA VAL A 93 -1.77 13.24 6.52
C VAL A 93 -1.86 13.91 5.15
N GLU A 94 -1.75 13.13 4.08
CA GLU A 94 -1.75 13.65 2.71
C GLU A 94 -2.33 12.64 1.73
N ASP A 95 -2.92 13.15 0.65
CA ASP A 95 -3.39 12.32 -0.45
C ASP A 95 -2.21 11.75 -1.25
N VAL A 96 -2.08 10.43 -1.29
CA VAL A 96 -0.99 9.74 -1.99
C VAL A 96 -0.90 10.10 -3.47
N ARG A 97 -2.03 10.54 -4.09
CA ARG A 97 -2.09 11.01 -5.47
C ARG A 97 -1.39 12.37 -5.67
N GLN A 98 -1.24 13.15 -4.60
CA GLN A 98 -0.62 14.48 -4.61
C GLN A 98 0.74 14.48 -3.92
N PHE A 99 1.00 13.49 -3.08
CA PHE A 99 2.24 13.39 -2.32
C PHE A 99 3.48 13.45 -3.21
N SER A 100 4.47 14.21 -2.77
CA SER A 100 5.74 14.34 -3.48
C SER A 100 6.89 14.59 -2.51
N LEU A 101 8.08 14.22 -2.92
CA LEU A 101 9.31 14.45 -2.17
C LEU A 101 10.29 15.30 -2.98
N ASN A 102 11.07 16.12 -2.27
CA ASN A 102 12.19 16.88 -2.87
C ASN A 102 13.45 16.02 -3.07
N SER A 103 13.44 14.76 -2.63
CA SER A 103 14.57 13.84 -2.75
C SER A 103 14.08 12.46 -3.17
N ASN A 104 14.88 11.77 -3.98
CA ASN A 104 14.52 10.44 -4.44
C ASN A 104 14.68 9.40 -3.33
N VAL A 105 13.79 8.39 -3.36
CA VAL A 105 13.82 7.23 -2.47
C VAL A 105 14.24 5.96 -3.22
N ASP A 106 14.66 4.95 -2.45
CA ASP A 106 15.09 3.67 -2.99
C ASP A 106 13.91 2.76 -3.30
N ALA A 107 12.81 2.91 -2.54
CA ALA A 107 11.64 2.08 -2.70
C ALA A 107 10.35 2.77 -2.29
N VAL A 108 9.24 2.26 -2.83
CA VAL A 108 7.86 2.60 -2.45
C VAL A 108 7.13 1.30 -2.13
N TRP A 109 6.44 1.29 -1.01
CA TRP A 109 5.51 0.24 -0.63
C TRP A 109 4.08 0.79 -0.72
N ALA A 110 3.18 0.04 -1.33
CA ALA A 110 1.75 0.32 -1.39
C ALA A 110 1.00 -0.98 -1.07
N GLY A 111 0.99 -1.29 0.22
CA GLY A 111 0.37 -2.51 0.73
C GLY A 111 -1.09 -2.29 1.07
N TYR A 112 -2.01 -2.93 0.35
CA TYR A 112 -3.46 -2.91 0.63
C TYR A 112 -4.12 -1.52 0.56
N SER A 113 -3.57 -0.58 -0.22
CA SER A 113 -4.07 0.80 -0.28
C SER A 113 -4.62 1.20 -1.65
N LEU A 114 -3.88 0.96 -2.73
CA LEU A 114 -4.22 1.53 -4.04
C LEU A 114 -5.40 0.85 -4.75
N PHE A 115 -5.88 -0.27 -4.28
CA PHE A 115 -7.11 -0.89 -4.79
C PHE A 115 -8.40 -0.14 -4.39
N HIS A 116 -8.32 0.86 -3.53
CA HIS A 116 -9.43 1.78 -3.25
C HIS A 116 -9.57 2.87 -4.31
N PHE A 117 -8.72 2.89 -5.31
CA PHE A 117 -8.78 3.84 -6.42
C PHE A 117 -9.42 3.23 -7.66
N GLU A 118 -10.14 4.05 -8.40
CA GLU A 118 -10.45 3.76 -9.79
C GLU A 118 -9.16 3.63 -10.60
N GLN A 119 -9.20 2.87 -11.68
CA GLN A 119 -7.99 2.55 -12.46
C GLN A 119 -7.23 3.82 -12.91
N GLU A 120 -7.94 4.87 -13.33
CA GLU A 120 -7.31 6.13 -13.75
C GLU A 120 -6.48 6.76 -12.62
N HIS A 121 -7.03 6.77 -11.40
CA HIS A 121 -6.33 7.31 -10.24
C HIS A 121 -5.15 6.43 -9.81
N PHE A 122 -5.28 5.11 -9.91
CA PHE A 122 -4.18 4.19 -9.69
C PHE A 122 -3.05 4.44 -10.68
N GLU A 123 -3.35 4.54 -11.98
CA GLU A 123 -2.35 4.79 -13.02
C GLU A 123 -1.68 6.17 -12.83
N ALA A 124 -2.45 7.22 -12.51
CA ALA A 124 -1.90 8.54 -12.19
C ALA A 124 -0.96 8.50 -10.96
N THR A 125 -1.29 7.65 -9.96
CA THR A 125 -0.43 7.46 -8.78
C THR A 125 0.89 6.79 -9.16
N LEU A 126 0.90 5.83 -10.10
CA LEU A 126 2.13 5.24 -10.63
C LEU A 126 3.02 6.29 -11.29
N ASP A 127 2.44 7.20 -12.09
CA ASP A 127 3.19 8.30 -12.69
C ASP A 127 3.76 9.25 -11.63
N LYS A 128 3.00 9.48 -10.57
CA LYS A 128 3.47 10.31 -9.45
C LYS A 128 4.62 9.65 -8.70
N ILE A 129 4.57 8.35 -8.43
CA ILE A 129 5.63 7.57 -7.80
C ILE A 129 6.96 7.73 -8.57
N LYS A 130 6.91 7.70 -9.91
CA LYS A 130 8.12 7.87 -10.75
C LYS A 130 8.84 9.19 -10.53
N THR A 131 8.17 10.23 -10.06
CA THR A 131 8.79 11.55 -9.86
C THR A 131 9.76 11.58 -8.69
N TYR A 132 9.64 10.66 -7.73
CA TYR A 132 10.50 10.59 -6.55
C TYR A 132 11.13 9.21 -6.30
N LEU A 133 10.79 8.20 -7.08
CA LEU A 133 11.48 6.91 -7.04
C LEU A 133 12.74 6.96 -7.91
N LYS A 134 13.86 6.47 -7.40
CA LYS A 134 15.12 6.39 -8.17
C LYS A 134 14.96 5.50 -9.40
N PRO A 135 15.68 5.77 -10.52
CA PRO A 135 15.84 4.76 -11.57
C PRO A 135 16.36 3.45 -10.98
N GLY A 136 15.75 2.33 -11.34
CA GLY A 136 16.01 1.02 -10.72
C GLY A 136 15.45 0.84 -9.31
N GLY A 137 14.76 1.85 -8.77
CA GLY A 137 14.08 1.77 -7.46
C GLY A 137 12.93 0.76 -7.48
N VAL A 138 12.58 0.27 -6.31
CA VAL A 138 11.67 -0.86 -6.11
C VAL A 138 10.28 -0.37 -5.72
N LEU A 139 9.25 -0.85 -6.41
CA LEU A 139 7.84 -0.72 -6.02
C LEU A 139 7.35 -2.09 -5.52
N GLY A 140 6.85 -2.13 -4.27
CA GLY A 140 6.07 -3.24 -3.75
C GLY A 140 4.59 -2.86 -3.75
N LEU A 141 3.76 -3.65 -4.43
CA LEU A 141 2.34 -3.40 -4.60
C LEU A 141 1.54 -4.62 -4.16
N VAL A 142 0.62 -4.44 -3.20
CA VAL A 142 -0.31 -5.51 -2.81
C VAL A 142 -1.73 -5.11 -3.19
N MET A 143 -2.36 -5.91 -4.05
CA MET A 143 -3.69 -5.69 -4.59
C MET A 143 -4.62 -6.88 -4.32
N GLN A 144 -5.92 -6.67 -4.40
CA GLN A 144 -6.91 -7.74 -4.36
C GLN A 144 -7.08 -8.36 -5.75
N GLU A 145 -7.01 -9.71 -5.81
CA GLU A 145 -7.14 -10.47 -7.05
C GLU A 145 -8.60 -10.57 -7.49
N GLY A 146 -8.85 -10.36 -8.75
CA GLY A 146 -10.18 -10.52 -9.35
C GLY A 146 -10.36 -9.67 -10.59
N SER A 147 -11.60 -9.35 -10.92
CA SER A 147 -11.92 -8.51 -12.08
C SER A 147 -13.09 -7.58 -11.78
N GLY A 148 -12.95 -6.32 -12.17
CA GLY A 148 -13.99 -5.30 -12.05
C GLY A 148 -14.02 -4.60 -10.71
N GLU A 149 -15.11 -3.90 -10.47
CA GLU A 149 -15.31 -3.02 -9.31
C GLU A 149 -16.37 -3.59 -8.39
N ILE A 150 -16.16 -3.46 -7.11
CA ILE A 150 -17.13 -3.87 -6.09
C ILE A 150 -17.25 -2.80 -5.00
N GLU A 151 -18.39 -2.78 -4.34
CA GLU A 151 -18.59 -2.10 -3.07
C GLU A 151 -18.95 -3.12 -2.01
N ARG A 152 -18.30 -3.07 -0.86
CA ARG A 152 -18.53 -4.00 0.23
C ARG A 152 -18.61 -3.31 1.59
N ASP A 153 -19.43 -3.90 2.45
CA ASP A 153 -19.41 -3.58 3.87
C ASP A 153 -18.06 -4.01 4.47
N THR A 154 -17.57 -3.23 5.43
CA THR A 154 -16.43 -3.68 6.24
C THR A 154 -16.93 -4.58 7.36
N GLN A 155 -16.07 -5.46 7.85
CA GLN A 155 -16.40 -6.29 9.01
C GLN A 155 -16.62 -5.48 10.31
N PHE A 156 -16.15 -4.22 10.34
CA PHE A 156 -16.27 -3.32 11.49
C PHE A 156 -17.47 -2.38 11.41
N LEU A 157 -18.02 -2.16 10.22
CA LEU A 157 -19.06 -1.15 10.00
C LEU A 157 -19.97 -1.54 8.82
N ALA A 158 -21.05 -2.26 9.12
CA ALA A 158 -22.00 -2.72 8.12
C ALA A 158 -22.87 -1.62 7.49
N SER A 159 -22.82 -0.40 8.03
CA SER A 159 -23.61 0.73 7.52
C SER A 159 -22.94 1.55 6.41
N LYS A 160 -21.67 1.29 6.13
CA LYS A 160 -20.91 1.99 5.09
C LYS A 160 -20.13 0.99 4.24
N ARG A 161 -20.13 1.24 2.95
CA ARG A 161 -19.42 0.42 1.97
C ARG A 161 -18.11 1.09 1.57
N ILE A 162 -17.11 0.27 1.32
CA ILE A 162 -15.86 0.71 0.70
C ILE A 162 -15.78 0.19 -0.73
N TYR A 163 -15.28 1.04 -1.60
CA TYR A 163 -14.98 0.69 -2.97
C TYR A 163 -13.67 -0.10 -3.06
N ILE A 164 -13.67 -1.14 -3.87
CA ILE A 164 -12.50 -1.95 -4.17
C ILE A 164 -12.47 -2.23 -5.67
N HIS A 165 -11.37 -1.90 -6.32
CA HIS A 165 -11.07 -2.33 -7.68
C HIS A 165 -10.26 -3.62 -7.62
N LEU A 166 -10.80 -4.66 -8.22
CA LEU A 166 -10.14 -5.96 -8.34
C LEU A 166 -9.34 -6.02 -9.63
N TYR A 167 -8.13 -6.53 -9.54
CA TYR A 167 -7.25 -6.65 -10.70
C TYR A 167 -6.84 -8.11 -10.91
N THR A 168 -6.78 -8.53 -12.17
CA THR A 168 -6.05 -9.76 -12.50
C THR A 168 -4.54 -9.49 -12.49
N GLU A 169 -3.74 -10.52 -12.25
CA GLU A 169 -2.28 -10.45 -12.39
C GLU A 169 -1.88 -9.90 -13.76
N THR A 170 -2.55 -10.37 -14.82
CA THR A 170 -2.27 -9.95 -16.20
C THR A 170 -2.50 -8.46 -16.41
N ASP A 171 -3.58 -7.90 -15.84
CA ASP A 171 -3.89 -6.47 -15.99
C ASP A 171 -2.89 -5.62 -15.22
N LEU A 172 -2.54 -6.02 -13.99
CA LEU A 172 -1.52 -5.32 -13.21
C LEU A 172 -0.16 -5.30 -13.92
N ASN A 173 0.27 -6.43 -14.50
CA ASN A 173 1.52 -6.49 -15.27
C ASN A 173 1.49 -5.51 -16.46
N LYS A 174 0.40 -5.49 -17.24
CA LYS A 174 0.26 -4.57 -18.38
C LYS A 174 0.27 -3.10 -17.95
N ILE A 175 -0.42 -2.78 -16.83
CA ILE A 175 -0.47 -1.42 -16.29
C ILE A 175 0.94 -1.00 -15.87
N LEU A 176 1.63 -1.80 -15.07
CA LEU A 176 2.99 -1.52 -14.60
C LEU A 176 3.97 -1.33 -15.75
N GLU A 177 3.91 -2.20 -16.78
CA GLU A 177 4.77 -2.08 -17.96
C GLU A 177 4.55 -0.76 -18.73
N ARG A 178 3.28 -0.36 -18.93
CA ARG A 178 2.95 0.91 -19.60
C ARG A 178 3.50 2.11 -18.85
N HIS A 179 3.54 2.02 -17.52
CA HIS A 179 4.06 3.08 -16.64
C HIS A 179 5.57 2.98 -16.39
N GLY A 180 6.28 2.13 -17.15
CA GLY A 180 7.74 2.05 -17.11
C GLY A 180 8.30 1.21 -15.97
N PHE A 181 7.49 0.36 -15.36
CA PHE A 181 7.93 -0.62 -14.37
C PHE A 181 8.15 -2.00 -15.02
N GLU A 182 9.09 -2.75 -14.51
CA GLU A 182 9.34 -4.15 -14.84
C GLU A 182 9.04 -5.01 -13.61
N VAL A 183 8.05 -5.90 -13.71
CA VAL A 183 7.75 -6.85 -12.64
C VAL A 183 8.85 -7.89 -12.56
N ILE A 184 9.49 -8.01 -11.40
CA ILE A 184 10.64 -8.89 -11.14
C ILE A 184 10.30 -10.06 -10.22
N GLU A 185 9.26 -9.93 -9.40
CA GLU A 185 8.78 -11.01 -8.54
C GLU A 185 7.28 -10.86 -8.30
N LYS A 186 6.62 -11.98 -8.06
CA LYS A 186 5.20 -12.04 -7.71
C LYS A 186 4.93 -13.13 -6.66
N LYS A 187 3.92 -12.88 -5.83
CA LYS A 187 3.41 -13.87 -4.87
C LYS A 187 1.90 -13.71 -4.75
N ILE A 188 1.17 -14.82 -4.76
CA ILE A 188 -0.27 -14.84 -4.48
C ILE A 188 -0.49 -15.50 -3.13
N LYS A 189 -1.28 -14.87 -2.27
CA LYS A 189 -1.77 -15.43 -1.01
C LYS A 189 -3.29 -15.53 -1.08
N LYS A 190 -3.84 -16.69 -0.74
CA LYS A 190 -5.28 -16.87 -0.62
C LYS A 190 -5.83 -16.04 0.53
N ALA A 191 -7.09 -15.61 0.42
CA ALA A 191 -7.77 -14.93 1.51
C ALA A 191 -7.91 -15.84 2.72
N GLU A 192 -7.76 -15.29 3.91
CA GLU A 192 -8.10 -15.94 5.17
C GLU A 192 -9.58 -15.75 5.51
N SER A 193 -10.10 -16.56 6.42
CA SER A 193 -11.54 -16.61 6.70
C SER A 193 -12.11 -15.31 7.29
N PHE A 194 -11.26 -14.48 7.90
CA PHE A 194 -11.62 -13.18 8.49
C PHE A 194 -11.38 -11.99 7.55
N GLU A 195 -10.85 -12.23 6.35
CA GLU A 195 -10.56 -11.19 5.37
C GLU A 195 -11.64 -11.11 4.28
N PHE A 196 -11.48 -10.14 3.37
CA PHE A 196 -12.24 -10.16 2.12
C PHE A 196 -11.94 -11.44 1.35
N PRO A 197 -12.95 -12.09 0.73
CA PRO A 197 -12.81 -13.41 0.11
C PRO A 197 -12.08 -13.36 -1.24
N TYR A 198 -11.07 -12.53 -1.35
CA TYR A 198 -10.24 -12.37 -2.55
C TYR A 198 -8.80 -12.72 -2.21
N SER A 199 -8.14 -13.47 -3.09
CA SER A 199 -6.70 -13.65 -3.01
C SER A 199 -5.99 -12.30 -3.10
N LYS A 200 -4.79 -12.22 -2.59
CA LYS A 200 -3.94 -11.04 -2.63
C LYS A 200 -2.78 -11.29 -3.57
N ILE A 201 -2.50 -10.32 -4.42
CA ILE A 201 -1.35 -10.35 -5.33
C ILE A 201 -0.32 -9.36 -4.82
N LEU A 202 0.87 -9.84 -4.46
CA LEU A 202 2.06 -9.02 -4.33
C LEU A 202 2.76 -9.00 -5.69
N LEU A 203 3.09 -7.81 -6.15
CA LEU A 203 4.01 -7.56 -7.25
C LEU A 203 5.20 -6.74 -6.74
N ILE A 204 6.39 -7.21 -7.01
CA ILE A 204 7.62 -6.42 -6.87
C ILE A 204 8.05 -5.99 -8.26
N ALA A 205 8.17 -4.69 -8.46
CA ALA A 205 8.55 -4.13 -9.74
C ALA A 205 9.70 -3.14 -9.60
N LYS A 206 10.51 -3.00 -10.63
CA LYS A 206 11.57 -1.99 -10.72
C LYS A 206 11.21 -0.92 -11.72
N LEU A 207 11.46 0.34 -11.36
CA LEU A 207 11.40 1.44 -12.32
C LEU A 207 12.52 1.25 -13.34
N LYS A 208 12.16 1.15 -14.63
CA LYS A 208 13.12 1.02 -15.73
C LYS A 208 14.03 2.26 -15.78
N ASN A 209 15.29 2.05 -16.08
CA ASN A 209 16.18 3.16 -16.38
C ASN A 209 15.68 3.82 -17.67
N ILE A 210 15.47 5.13 -17.65
CA ILE A 210 15.23 5.88 -18.87
C ILE A 210 16.61 6.00 -19.53
N SER A 211 16.80 5.26 -20.61
CA SER A 211 17.99 5.37 -21.47
C SER A 211 17.93 6.63 -22.30
#